data_54dbc0fe06caffb63109e5c60bc46797
#
_entry.id   54dbc0fe06caffb63109e5c60bc46797
#
_cell.length_a   1.000
_cell.length_b   1.000
_cell.length_c   1.000
_cell.angle_alpha   90.00
_cell.angle_beta   90.00
_cell.angle_gamma   90.00
#
_symmetry.space_group_name_H-M   'P 1'
#
loop_
_entity.id
_entity.type
_entity.pdbx_description
1 polymer ?
#
loop_
_entity_poly.entity_id
_entity_poly.type
_entity_poly.pdbx_seq_one_letter_code
_entity_poly.pdbx_strand_id
1 'polypeptide(L)'
;MPKAYVFTRYGGPETEALVELDRPSPGPGEVLVAVRAAGVNPVDWKQRTGYRRPGESGERDFPAVLGNEVAGTVVETGEGVTGFVPGDEVFGTAVAGGYAEYALLAAHITAPRPPALSVTDAATLPVAAATAYDGVHQLALPAGATLLVTGAGGGVGVAVVQIARALGVRVVGVASEAKKDLVESLGAVHVTSGTGWTDRARAAAPDGVAGVYDLVGGDVLREAADLVADRTKLITAGAPADAAEALGGARVLRARDAAVLRAVAALVVGGALDPHVTRSYPLEQAGQALREVEDGHARGKIVIEIGATA
;
A
#
# COMPACT_ATOMS: atom_id res chain seq x y z
N MET A 1 26.63 10.12 -10.72
CA MET A 1 25.94 10.03 -9.43
C MET A 1 24.62 9.30 -9.64
N PRO A 2 24.12 8.54 -8.66
CA PRO A 2 22.84 7.85 -8.80
C PRO A 2 21.66 8.83 -8.89
N LYS A 3 20.65 8.44 -9.68
CA LYS A 3 19.45 9.22 -9.91
C LYS A 3 18.40 8.97 -8.83
N ALA A 4 17.64 10.03 -8.49
CA ALA A 4 16.49 9.96 -7.61
C ALA A 4 15.39 10.92 -8.08
N TYR A 5 14.12 10.54 -7.86
CA TYR A 5 12.97 11.39 -8.09
C TYR A 5 12.52 12.00 -6.76
N VAL A 6 12.59 13.32 -6.68
CA VAL A 6 12.48 14.09 -5.43
C VAL A 6 11.37 15.14 -5.50
N PHE A 7 11.04 15.71 -4.35
CA PHE A 7 10.38 17.01 -4.26
C PHE A 7 11.26 18.01 -3.51
N THR A 8 11.33 19.24 -3.99
CA THR A 8 12.28 20.28 -3.52
C THR A 8 11.70 21.19 -2.45
N ARG A 9 10.39 21.14 -2.23
CA ARG A 9 9.61 21.82 -1.20
C ARG A 9 8.22 21.20 -1.17
N TYR A 10 7.43 21.49 -0.15
CA TYR A 10 6.02 21.11 -0.17
C TYR A 10 5.26 21.85 -1.28
N GLY A 11 4.33 21.15 -1.94
CA GLY A 11 3.52 21.71 -3.03
C GLY A 11 2.90 20.65 -3.93
N GLY A 12 2.56 21.07 -5.13
CA GLY A 12 2.02 20.23 -6.20
C GLY A 12 3.13 19.57 -7.04
N PRO A 13 2.75 18.99 -8.21
CA PRO A 13 3.69 18.34 -9.12
C PRO A 13 4.85 19.23 -9.62
N GLU A 14 4.67 20.55 -9.58
CA GLU A 14 5.69 21.53 -9.97
C GLU A 14 6.91 21.56 -9.03
N THR A 15 6.84 20.87 -7.90
CA THR A 15 7.94 20.76 -6.94
C THR A 15 8.79 19.50 -7.16
N GLU A 16 8.37 18.63 -8.07
CA GLU A 16 9.03 17.37 -8.38
C GLU A 16 10.17 17.55 -9.36
N ALA A 17 11.24 16.76 -9.17
CA ALA A 17 12.38 16.77 -10.08
C ALA A 17 13.10 15.40 -10.07
N LEU A 18 13.66 15.02 -11.21
CA LEU A 18 14.68 13.98 -11.30
C LEU A 18 16.05 14.64 -11.08
N VAL A 19 16.79 14.17 -10.10
CA VAL A 19 18.10 14.71 -9.73
C VAL A 19 19.12 13.61 -9.54
N GLU A 20 20.39 13.98 -9.55
CA GLU A 20 21.47 13.13 -9.08
C GLU A 20 21.78 13.44 -7.62
N LEU A 21 21.92 12.42 -6.78
CA LEU A 21 22.27 12.52 -5.37
C LEU A 21 23.47 11.63 -5.05
N ASP A 22 24.13 11.90 -3.93
CA ASP A 22 25.14 10.98 -3.42
C ASP A 22 24.49 9.66 -3.01
N ARG A 23 25.22 8.56 -3.22
CA ARG A 23 24.80 7.25 -2.74
C ARG A 23 24.73 7.28 -1.20
N PRO A 24 23.61 6.95 -0.59
CA PRO A 24 23.51 6.93 0.88
C PRO A 24 24.35 5.79 1.48
N SER A 25 24.76 5.95 2.72
CA SER A 25 25.42 4.90 3.51
C SER A 25 24.46 4.38 4.58
N PRO A 26 24.38 3.05 4.81
CA PRO A 26 23.49 2.51 5.82
C PRO A 26 23.96 2.81 7.23
N GLY A 27 23.05 3.31 8.06
CA GLY A 27 23.23 3.45 9.51
C GLY A 27 23.05 2.13 10.26
N PRO A 28 23.19 2.14 11.61
CA PRO A 28 22.95 0.95 12.42
C PRO A 28 21.54 0.37 12.19
N GLY A 29 21.47 -0.93 11.93
CA GLY A 29 20.20 -1.63 11.67
C GLY A 29 19.58 -1.40 10.30
N GLU A 30 20.28 -0.74 9.37
CA GLU A 30 19.81 -0.47 8.01
C GLU A 30 20.57 -1.32 6.97
N VAL A 31 19.93 -1.59 5.85
CA VAL A 31 20.54 -2.16 4.65
C VAL A 31 20.43 -1.18 3.49
N LEU A 32 21.48 -1.05 2.70
CA LEU A 32 21.46 -0.32 1.45
C LEU A 32 21.09 -1.28 0.31
N VAL A 33 20.07 -0.91 -0.44
CA VAL A 33 19.53 -1.71 -1.55
C VAL A 33 19.72 -0.98 -2.87
N ALA A 34 20.29 -1.65 -3.86
CA ALA A 34 20.18 -1.25 -5.25
C ALA A 34 18.75 -1.57 -5.71
N VAL A 35 17.96 -0.52 -5.92
CA VAL A 35 16.53 -0.63 -6.20
C VAL A 35 16.30 -1.10 -7.63
N ARG A 36 15.42 -2.06 -7.80
CA ARG A 36 15.00 -2.55 -9.11
C ARG A 36 13.53 -2.20 -9.42
N ALA A 37 12.73 -2.07 -8.39
CA ALA A 37 11.35 -1.62 -8.52
C ALA A 37 10.89 -0.88 -7.26
N ALA A 38 10.01 0.11 -7.42
CA ALA A 38 9.35 0.84 -6.35
C ALA A 38 7.83 0.91 -6.60
N GLY A 39 7.03 0.61 -5.59
CA GLY A 39 5.58 0.70 -5.69
C GLY A 39 5.07 2.13 -5.51
N VAL A 40 4.02 2.50 -6.24
CA VAL A 40 3.41 3.83 -6.15
C VAL A 40 2.15 3.79 -5.28
N ASN A 41 2.05 4.74 -4.36
CA ASN A 41 0.97 4.80 -3.37
C ASN A 41 0.45 6.22 -3.15
N PRO A 42 -0.82 6.37 -2.70
CA PRO A 42 -1.36 7.70 -2.37
C PRO A 42 -0.56 8.47 -1.31
N VAL A 43 0.13 7.75 -0.41
CA VAL A 43 0.94 8.40 0.63
C VAL A 43 2.14 9.17 0.04
N ASP A 44 2.63 8.79 -1.14
CA ASP A 44 3.80 9.41 -1.76
C ASP A 44 3.48 10.87 -2.18
N TRP A 45 2.38 11.09 -2.89
CA TRP A 45 1.97 12.45 -3.23
C TRP A 45 1.44 13.23 -2.01
N LYS A 46 0.80 12.55 -1.04
CA LYS A 46 0.41 13.20 0.22
C LYS A 46 1.60 13.73 1.00
N GLN A 47 2.73 13.00 1.04
CA GLN A 47 3.97 13.49 1.65
C GLN A 47 4.51 14.74 0.93
N ARG A 48 4.43 14.78 -0.40
CA ARG A 48 4.78 15.97 -1.18
C ARG A 48 3.92 17.18 -0.79
N THR A 49 2.64 17.00 -0.47
CA THR A 49 1.74 18.09 -0.03
C THR A 49 1.81 18.39 1.47
N GLY A 50 2.75 17.81 2.20
CA GLY A 50 2.97 18.10 3.61
C GLY A 50 2.38 17.08 4.59
N TYR A 51 1.77 16.00 4.12
CA TYR A 51 1.31 14.94 5.01
C TYR A 51 2.50 14.29 5.73
N ARG A 52 2.32 14.07 7.04
CA ARG A 52 3.26 13.32 7.88
C ARG A 52 2.58 12.09 8.44
N ARG A 53 3.34 11.01 8.53
CA ARG A 53 2.85 9.80 9.19
C ARG A 53 2.80 10.01 10.70
N PRO A 54 1.91 9.33 11.41
CA PRO A 54 1.95 9.31 12.86
C PRO A 54 3.34 8.89 13.37
N GLY A 55 3.92 9.70 14.26
CA GLY A 55 5.26 9.49 14.81
C GLY A 55 6.40 10.15 14.02
N GLU A 56 6.19 10.65 12.82
CA GLU A 56 7.17 11.49 12.12
C GLU A 56 7.20 12.90 12.73
N SER A 57 8.35 13.32 13.26
CA SER A 57 8.61 14.63 13.85
C SER A 57 9.80 15.32 13.17
N GLY A 58 10.00 16.61 13.46
CA GLY A 58 11.10 17.40 12.90
C GLY A 58 10.77 18.03 11.53
N GLU A 59 11.63 18.90 11.05
CA GLU A 59 11.56 19.43 9.69
C GLU A 59 12.07 18.38 8.69
N ARG A 60 11.53 18.43 7.47
CA ARG A 60 12.00 17.56 6.39
C ARG A 60 13.11 18.31 5.64
N ASP A 61 14.25 17.66 5.48
CA ASP A 61 15.30 18.16 4.61
C ASP A 61 14.90 18.04 3.14
N PHE A 62 15.24 19.06 2.37
CA PHE A 62 15.02 19.10 0.93
C PHE A 62 16.35 19.16 0.15
N PRO A 63 16.45 18.54 -1.02
CA PRO A 63 15.41 17.76 -1.71
C PRO A 63 15.13 16.43 -1.01
N ALA A 64 13.84 16.02 -0.94
CA ALA A 64 13.42 14.77 -0.33
C ALA A 64 13.00 13.74 -1.39
N VAL A 65 13.51 12.52 -1.29
CA VAL A 65 13.18 11.43 -2.22
C VAL A 65 11.76 10.93 -1.97
N LEU A 66 10.99 10.74 -3.04
CA LEU A 66 9.64 10.16 -2.99
C LEU A 66 9.69 8.62 -2.90
N GLY A 67 8.54 8.01 -2.63
CA GLY A 67 8.36 6.56 -2.60
C GLY A 67 8.57 5.94 -1.22
N ASN A 68 7.77 4.92 -0.94
CA ASN A 68 7.71 4.33 0.40
C ASN A 68 8.00 2.82 0.43
N GLU A 69 8.02 2.16 -0.72
CA GLU A 69 8.22 0.71 -0.81
C GLU A 69 9.09 0.37 -2.02
N VAL A 70 9.99 -0.58 -1.84
CA VAL A 70 10.93 -1.00 -2.89
C VAL A 70 11.20 -2.49 -2.83
N ALA A 71 11.69 -3.03 -3.95
CA ALA A 71 12.36 -4.31 -4.05
C ALA A 71 13.67 -4.15 -4.83
N GLY A 72 14.69 -4.92 -4.46
CA GLY A 72 15.98 -4.86 -5.09
C GLY A 72 17.01 -5.76 -4.40
N THR A 73 18.29 -5.48 -4.63
CA THR A 73 19.40 -6.30 -4.14
C THR A 73 20.18 -5.54 -3.06
N VAL A 74 20.44 -6.18 -1.93
CA VAL A 74 21.31 -5.65 -0.87
C VAL A 74 22.71 -5.45 -1.42
N VAL A 75 23.28 -4.26 -1.23
CA VAL A 75 24.66 -3.94 -1.64
C VAL A 75 25.57 -3.61 -0.48
N GLU A 76 25.00 -3.23 0.67
CA GLU A 76 25.76 -2.93 1.88
C GLU A 76 24.86 -3.10 3.12
N THR A 77 25.44 -3.47 4.26
CA THR A 77 24.72 -3.62 5.53
C THR A 77 25.35 -2.70 6.58
N GLY A 78 24.51 -2.01 7.34
CA GLY A 78 24.95 -1.21 8.46
C GLY A 78 25.32 -2.03 9.70
N GLU A 79 25.82 -1.36 10.71
CA GLU A 79 26.22 -1.98 11.97
C GLU A 79 25.03 -2.71 12.64
N GLY A 80 25.29 -3.88 13.20
CA GLY A 80 24.31 -4.67 13.94
C GLY A 80 23.27 -5.38 13.06
N VAL A 81 23.32 -5.26 11.73
CA VAL A 81 22.44 -6.01 10.84
C VAL A 81 22.85 -7.50 10.84
N THR A 82 21.88 -8.35 11.16
CA THR A 82 21.99 -9.81 11.05
C THR A 82 20.90 -10.32 10.11
N GLY A 83 21.21 -11.37 9.33
CA GLY A 83 20.23 -12.01 8.45
C GLY A 83 20.14 -11.45 7.04
N PHE A 84 20.98 -10.47 6.68
CA PHE A 84 21.15 -9.98 5.32
C PHE A 84 22.64 -9.83 4.98
N VAL A 85 22.97 -10.15 3.73
CA VAL A 85 24.32 -9.96 3.17
C VAL A 85 24.22 -9.33 1.77
N PRO A 86 25.28 -8.66 1.28
CA PRO A 86 25.33 -8.19 -0.10
C PRO A 86 25.04 -9.33 -1.09
N GLY A 87 24.14 -9.05 -2.05
CA GLY A 87 23.62 -10.02 -3.02
C GLY A 87 22.23 -10.57 -2.69
N ASP A 88 21.73 -10.40 -1.48
CA ASP A 88 20.38 -10.85 -1.12
C ASP A 88 19.32 -10.03 -1.85
N GLU A 89 18.35 -10.74 -2.43
CA GLU A 89 17.16 -10.14 -3.02
C GLU A 89 16.11 -9.86 -1.92
N VAL A 90 15.71 -8.60 -1.77
CA VAL A 90 14.86 -8.15 -0.67
C VAL A 90 13.76 -7.22 -1.14
N PHE A 91 12.75 -7.02 -0.28
CA PHE A 91 11.75 -5.98 -0.41
C PHE A 91 11.35 -5.45 0.96
N GLY A 92 10.93 -4.19 1.01
CA GLY A 92 10.61 -3.54 2.27
C GLY A 92 10.19 -2.09 2.14
N THR A 93 10.06 -1.42 3.28
CA THR A 93 9.72 0.00 3.35
C THR A 93 10.99 0.84 3.37
N ALA A 94 11.09 1.80 2.44
CA ALA A 94 12.20 2.74 2.38
C ALA A 94 12.17 3.73 3.56
N VAL A 95 13.32 4.00 4.14
CA VAL A 95 13.49 4.92 5.28
C VAL A 95 13.40 6.38 4.81
N ALA A 96 14.10 6.73 3.72
CA ALA A 96 14.24 8.11 3.24
C ALA A 96 13.79 8.30 1.78
N GLY A 97 12.92 7.41 1.29
CA GLY A 97 12.42 7.44 -0.08
C GLY A 97 12.95 6.29 -0.93
N GLY A 98 12.13 5.85 -1.90
CA GLY A 98 12.37 4.65 -2.71
C GLY A 98 12.42 4.89 -4.22
N TYR A 99 12.07 6.09 -4.71
CA TYR A 99 12.16 6.41 -6.13
C TYR A 99 13.58 6.87 -6.47
N ALA A 100 14.54 5.97 -6.28
CA ALA A 100 15.96 6.19 -6.48
C ALA A 100 16.68 4.90 -6.83
N GLU A 101 17.84 5.00 -7.47
CA GLU A 101 18.68 3.83 -7.80
C GLU A 101 19.19 3.11 -6.54
N TYR A 102 19.26 3.80 -5.41
CA TYR A 102 19.60 3.23 -4.10
C TYR A 102 18.65 3.73 -3.03
N ALA A 103 18.25 2.84 -2.13
CA ALA A 103 17.41 3.17 -0.98
C ALA A 103 17.89 2.49 0.29
N LEU A 104 17.68 3.15 1.42
CA LEU A 104 17.91 2.57 2.75
C LEU A 104 16.62 1.90 3.25
N LEU A 105 16.73 0.67 3.74
CA LEU A 105 15.65 -0.05 4.38
C LEU A 105 16.06 -0.42 5.81
N ALA A 106 15.13 -0.29 6.76
CA ALA A 106 15.36 -0.81 8.11
C ALA A 106 15.26 -2.34 8.09
N ALA A 107 16.28 -3.04 8.58
CA ALA A 107 16.39 -4.49 8.49
C ALA A 107 15.20 -5.23 9.12
N HIS A 108 14.63 -4.71 10.24
CA HIS A 108 13.52 -5.34 10.95
C HIS A 108 12.17 -5.30 10.20
N ILE A 109 12.03 -4.42 9.20
CA ILE A 109 10.86 -4.31 8.31
C ILE A 109 11.20 -4.64 6.85
N THR A 110 12.27 -5.38 6.64
CA THR A 110 12.72 -5.88 5.33
C THR A 110 12.59 -7.40 5.31
N ALA A 111 12.14 -7.96 4.20
CA ALA A 111 12.02 -9.39 4.02
C ALA A 111 12.81 -9.89 2.79
N PRO A 112 13.38 -11.11 2.83
CA PRO A 112 13.91 -11.76 1.64
C PRO A 112 12.79 -11.92 0.60
N ARG A 113 13.10 -11.66 -0.66
CA ARG A 113 12.20 -11.91 -1.77
C ARG A 113 12.28 -13.37 -2.21
N PRO A 114 11.18 -14.14 -2.11
CA PRO A 114 11.16 -15.49 -2.65
C PRO A 114 11.49 -15.50 -4.16
N PRO A 115 12.26 -16.44 -4.69
CA PRO A 115 12.60 -16.50 -6.11
C PRO A 115 11.38 -16.56 -7.05
N ALA A 116 10.27 -17.16 -6.60
CA ALA A 116 9.03 -17.25 -7.36
C ALA A 116 8.21 -15.94 -7.38
N LEU A 117 8.56 -14.95 -6.53
CA LEU A 117 7.92 -13.65 -6.51
C LEU A 117 8.68 -12.69 -7.44
N SER A 118 8.00 -12.08 -8.42
CA SER A 118 8.63 -11.08 -9.28
C SER A 118 9.11 -9.86 -8.47
N VAL A 119 10.10 -9.15 -8.97
CA VAL A 119 10.59 -7.95 -8.29
C VAL A 119 9.54 -6.83 -8.30
N THR A 120 8.76 -6.74 -9.37
CA THR A 120 7.67 -5.75 -9.50
C THR A 120 6.54 -6.03 -8.52
N ASP A 121 6.12 -7.29 -8.37
CA ASP A 121 5.12 -7.66 -7.38
C ASP A 121 5.63 -7.40 -5.96
N ALA A 122 6.86 -7.85 -5.65
CA ALA A 122 7.49 -7.65 -4.35
C ALA A 122 7.50 -6.16 -3.93
N ALA A 123 7.81 -5.26 -4.86
CA ALA A 123 7.85 -3.82 -4.62
C ALA A 123 6.49 -3.21 -4.24
N THR A 124 5.37 -3.93 -4.41
CA THR A 124 4.02 -3.43 -4.13
C THR A 124 3.42 -3.95 -2.83
N LEU A 125 4.10 -4.92 -2.18
CA LEU A 125 3.56 -5.61 -1.00
C LEU A 125 3.68 -4.80 0.30
N PRO A 126 4.77 -4.05 0.57
CA PRO A 126 5.01 -3.44 1.89
C PRO A 126 3.96 -2.41 2.31
N VAL A 127 3.35 -1.71 1.37
CA VAL A 127 2.29 -0.74 1.69
C VAL A 127 0.92 -1.36 1.49
N ALA A 128 0.56 -1.75 0.27
CA ALA A 128 -0.81 -2.13 -0.04
C ALA A 128 -1.20 -3.48 0.57
N ALA A 129 -0.47 -4.55 0.24
CA ALA A 129 -0.80 -5.90 0.70
C ALA A 129 -0.64 -6.05 2.22
N ALA A 130 0.42 -5.48 2.80
CA ALA A 130 0.62 -5.51 4.25
C ALA A 130 -0.46 -4.70 5.00
N THR A 131 -0.94 -3.56 4.45
CA THR A 131 -2.09 -2.84 5.05
C THR A 131 -3.34 -3.70 5.01
N ALA A 132 -3.62 -4.34 3.88
CA ALA A 132 -4.76 -5.22 3.73
C ALA A 132 -4.69 -6.42 4.70
N TYR A 133 -3.52 -7.06 4.81
CA TYR A 133 -3.27 -8.18 5.70
C TYR A 133 -3.53 -7.81 7.16
N ASP A 134 -2.90 -6.74 7.64
CA ASP A 134 -3.06 -6.27 9.01
C ASP A 134 -4.53 -5.97 9.33
N GLY A 135 -5.25 -5.23 8.47
CA GLY A 135 -6.63 -4.84 8.75
C GLY A 135 -7.62 -6.01 8.66
N VAL A 136 -7.44 -6.96 7.73
CA VAL A 136 -8.30 -8.15 7.66
C VAL A 136 -8.14 -9.00 8.93
N HIS A 137 -6.92 -9.17 9.42
CA HIS A 137 -6.66 -9.88 10.67
C HIS A 137 -7.12 -9.11 11.92
N GLN A 138 -7.03 -7.76 11.92
CA GLN A 138 -7.60 -6.92 12.98
C GLN A 138 -9.11 -7.08 13.10
N LEU A 139 -9.83 -7.16 11.98
CA LEU A 139 -11.28 -7.40 11.99
C LEU A 139 -11.65 -8.80 12.51
N ALA A 140 -10.82 -9.81 12.26
CA ALA A 140 -11.00 -11.18 12.71
C ALA A 140 -12.43 -11.70 12.47
N LEU A 141 -12.96 -11.50 11.27
CA LEU A 141 -14.30 -11.95 10.91
C LEU A 141 -14.32 -13.48 10.72
N PRO A 142 -15.37 -14.17 11.17
CA PRO A 142 -15.51 -15.61 10.93
C PRO A 142 -15.80 -15.90 9.46
N ALA A 143 -15.46 -17.11 9.01
CA ALA A 143 -15.84 -17.59 7.68
C ALA A 143 -17.37 -17.51 7.49
N GLY A 144 -17.80 -17.13 6.29
CA GLY A 144 -19.21 -16.88 5.95
C GLY A 144 -19.72 -15.47 6.30
N ALA A 145 -19.02 -14.72 7.14
CA ALA A 145 -19.39 -13.33 7.44
C ALA A 145 -19.23 -12.44 6.20
N THR A 146 -19.93 -11.30 6.16
CA THR A 146 -19.85 -10.33 5.06
C THR A 146 -19.02 -9.12 5.49
N LEU A 147 -17.94 -8.84 4.76
CA LEU A 147 -17.10 -7.66 4.86
C LEU A 147 -17.49 -6.65 3.77
N LEU A 148 -17.80 -5.43 4.16
CA LEU A 148 -17.95 -4.30 3.24
C LEU A 148 -16.58 -3.60 3.08
N VAL A 149 -16.14 -3.41 1.83
CA VAL A 149 -14.87 -2.73 1.51
C VAL A 149 -15.18 -1.51 0.66
N THR A 150 -14.90 -0.30 1.14
CA THR A 150 -14.96 0.90 0.31
C THR A 150 -13.61 1.13 -0.38
N GLY A 151 -13.62 1.58 -1.64
CA GLY A 151 -12.39 1.71 -2.43
C GLY A 151 -11.81 0.35 -2.88
N ALA A 152 -12.68 -0.66 -3.08
CA ALA A 152 -12.30 -2.05 -3.38
C ALA A 152 -11.44 -2.24 -4.65
N GLY A 153 -11.52 -1.34 -5.62
CA GLY A 153 -10.72 -1.40 -6.86
C GLY A 153 -9.39 -0.64 -6.82
N GLY A 154 -8.95 -0.15 -5.66
CA GLY A 154 -7.62 0.44 -5.44
C GLY A 154 -6.62 -0.62 -4.95
N GLY A 155 -5.33 -0.26 -4.89
CA GLY A 155 -4.27 -1.23 -4.57
C GLY A 155 -4.46 -1.96 -3.23
N VAL A 156 -4.86 -1.27 -2.16
CA VAL A 156 -5.19 -1.91 -0.87
C VAL A 156 -6.47 -2.72 -0.99
N GLY A 157 -7.52 -2.18 -1.66
CA GLY A 157 -8.80 -2.84 -1.80
C GLY A 157 -8.72 -4.18 -2.53
N VAL A 158 -7.96 -4.25 -3.62
CA VAL A 158 -7.66 -5.48 -4.36
C VAL A 158 -7.07 -6.56 -3.43
N ALA A 159 -6.13 -6.18 -2.58
CA ALA A 159 -5.53 -7.10 -1.62
C ALA A 159 -6.50 -7.50 -0.50
N VAL A 160 -7.30 -6.55 0.04
CA VAL A 160 -8.33 -6.84 1.08
C VAL A 160 -9.33 -7.87 0.57
N VAL A 161 -9.85 -7.69 -0.65
CA VAL A 161 -10.82 -8.62 -1.25
C VAL A 161 -10.27 -10.03 -1.29
N GLN A 162 -9.05 -10.21 -1.80
CA GLN A 162 -8.44 -11.52 -1.97
C GLN A 162 -8.08 -12.17 -0.63
N ILE A 163 -7.47 -11.44 0.29
CA ILE A 163 -7.11 -11.96 1.61
C ILE A 163 -8.35 -12.35 2.41
N ALA A 164 -9.39 -11.51 2.43
CA ALA A 164 -10.65 -11.81 3.13
C ALA A 164 -11.30 -13.08 2.56
N ARG A 165 -11.32 -13.23 1.23
CA ARG A 165 -11.86 -14.43 0.58
C ARG A 165 -11.05 -15.69 0.87
N ALA A 166 -9.72 -15.59 0.92
CA ALA A 166 -8.87 -16.72 1.31
C ALA A 166 -9.17 -17.22 2.74
N LEU A 167 -9.72 -16.35 3.60
CA LEU A 167 -10.21 -16.69 4.95
C LEU A 167 -11.70 -17.10 4.96
N GLY A 168 -12.33 -17.26 3.80
CA GLY A 168 -13.73 -17.66 3.70
C GLY A 168 -14.74 -16.53 3.99
N VAL A 169 -14.31 -15.27 4.05
CA VAL A 169 -15.16 -14.09 4.27
C VAL A 169 -15.76 -13.65 2.94
N ARG A 170 -17.07 -13.40 2.89
CA ARG A 170 -17.76 -12.82 1.74
C ARG A 170 -17.44 -11.33 1.65
N VAL A 171 -17.21 -10.82 0.45
CA VAL A 171 -16.86 -9.41 0.28
C VAL A 171 -17.88 -8.69 -0.61
N VAL A 172 -18.39 -7.56 -0.11
CA VAL A 172 -19.12 -6.55 -0.88
C VAL A 172 -18.17 -5.39 -1.11
N GLY A 173 -17.77 -5.16 -2.36
CA GLY A 173 -16.77 -4.18 -2.73
C GLY A 173 -17.38 -2.93 -3.39
N VAL A 174 -17.26 -1.78 -2.73
CA VAL A 174 -17.71 -0.49 -3.27
C VAL A 174 -16.60 0.14 -4.10
N ALA A 175 -16.86 0.36 -5.38
CA ALA A 175 -15.93 1.00 -6.30
C ALA A 175 -16.70 1.74 -7.42
N SER A 176 -16.01 2.56 -8.24
CA SER A 176 -16.62 3.15 -9.42
C SER A 176 -17.04 2.07 -10.42
N GLU A 177 -18.04 2.36 -11.25
CA GLU A 177 -18.52 1.44 -12.29
C GLU A 177 -17.38 0.96 -13.21
N ALA A 178 -16.43 1.83 -13.52
CA ALA A 178 -15.26 1.51 -14.33
C ALA A 178 -14.36 0.41 -13.73
N LYS A 179 -14.50 0.10 -12.43
CA LYS A 179 -13.73 -0.94 -11.73
C LYS A 179 -14.56 -2.21 -11.44
N LYS A 180 -15.79 -2.30 -11.96
CA LYS A 180 -16.71 -3.41 -11.72
C LYS A 180 -16.08 -4.76 -12.08
N ASP A 181 -15.62 -4.90 -13.31
CA ASP A 181 -15.06 -6.16 -13.81
C ASP A 181 -13.86 -6.62 -12.96
N LEU A 182 -13.03 -5.67 -12.52
CA LEU A 182 -11.92 -5.98 -11.62
C LEU A 182 -12.44 -6.52 -10.28
N VAL A 183 -13.36 -5.82 -9.62
CA VAL A 183 -13.86 -6.21 -8.29
C VAL A 183 -14.55 -7.58 -8.36
N GLU A 184 -15.34 -7.83 -9.42
CA GLU A 184 -16.02 -9.11 -9.64
C GLU A 184 -15.05 -10.24 -9.99
N SER A 185 -13.99 -9.97 -10.77
CA SER A 185 -12.95 -10.97 -11.08
C SER A 185 -12.19 -11.44 -9.86
N LEU A 186 -12.06 -10.57 -8.85
CA LEU A 186 -11.50 -10.93 -7.54
C LEU A 186 -12.51 -11.73 -6.68
N GLY A 187 -13.75 -11.86 -7.13
CA GLY A 187 -14.85 -12.63 -6.54
C GLY A 187 -15.58 -11.89 -5.40
N ALA A 188 -15.53 -10.57 -5.37
CA ALA A 188 -16.42 -9.75 -4.54
C ALA A 188 -17.71 -9.41 -5.28
N VAL A 189 -18.78 -9.14 -4.54
CA VAL A 189 -19.99 -8.52 -5.11
C VAL A 189 -19.71 -7.03 -5.28
N HIS A 190 -19.74 -6.55 -6.53
CA HIS A 190 -19.53 -5.14 -6.83
C HIS A 190 -20.74 -4.30 -6.47
N VAL A 191 -20.50 -3.17 -5.83
CA VAL A 191 -21.47 -2.09 -5.58
C VAL A 191 -20.90 -0.78 -6.15
N THR A 192 -21.63 -0.20 -7.10
CA THR A 192 -21.23 1.08 -7.71
C THR A 192 -21.24 2.20 -6.67
N SER A 193 -20.13 2.92 -6.54
CA SER A 193 -20.01 4.10 -5.67
C SER A 193 -20.89 5.27 -6.16
N GLY A 194 -21.01 6.32 -5.35
CA GLY A 194 -21.83 7.50 -5.65
C GLY A 194 -23.22 7.42 -5.05
N THR A 195 -24.09 8.36 -5.37
CA THR A 195 -25.40 8.53 -4.72
C THR A 195 -26.18 7.23 -4.58
N GLY A 196 -26.66 6.94 -3.37
CA GLY A 196 -27.45 5.73 -3.06
C GLY A 196 -26.63 4.44 -2.98
N TRP A 197 -25.31 4.50 -2.86
CA TRP A 197 -24.45 3.31 -2.76
C TRP A 197 -24.75 2.49 -1.50
N THR A 198 -25.18 3.12 -0.40
CA THR A 198 -25.51 2.42 0.86
C THR A 198 -26.70 1.50 0.71
N ASP A 199 -27.72 1.90 -0.07
CA ASP A 199 -28.89 1.04 -0.32
C ASP A 199 -28.53 -0.13 -1.20
N ARG A 200 -27.67 0.10 -2.20
CA ARG A 200 -27.12 -0.99 -3.02
C ARG A 200 -26.28 -1.95 -2.19
N ALA A 201 -25.50 -1.43 -1.23
CA ALA A 201 -24.69 -2.26 -0.34
C ALA A 201 -25.57 -3.10 0.61
N ARG A 202 -26.66 -2.55 1.17
CA ARG A 202 -27.65 -3.30 1.94
C ARG A 202 -28.30 -4.42 1.12
N ALA A 203 -28.68 -4.12 -0.13
CA ALA A 203 -29.24 -5.13 -1.02
C ALA A 203 -28.25 -6.24 -1.37
N ALA A 204 -26.95 -5.93 -1.48
CA ALA A 204 -25.89 -6.90 -1.71
C ALA A 204 -25.49 -7.74 -0.48
N ALA A 205 -25.86 -7.29 0.72
CA ALA A 205 -25.61 -7.95 2.00
C ALA A 205 -26.92 -8.19 2.78
N PRO A 206 -27.84 -9.04 2.30
CA PRO A 206 -29.15 -9.22 2.93
C PRO A 206 -29.06 -9.77 4.37
N ASP A 207 -28.01 -10.53 4.68
CA ASP A 207 -27.76 -11.06 6.03
C ASP A 207 -27.03 -10.04 6.94
N GLY A 208 -26.80 -8.81 6.44
CA GLY A 208 -26.08 -7.75 7.13
C GLY A 208 -24.58 -7.71 6.87
N VAL A 209 -23.97 -6.62 7.29
CA VAL A 209 -22.52 -6.36 7.21
C VAL A 209 -21.90 -6.63 8.58
N ALA A 210 -21.01 -7.61 8.66
CA ALA A 210 -20.32 -7.99 9.90
C ALA A 210 -19.09 -7.13 10.19
N GLY A 211 -18.51 -6.47 9.16
CA GLY A 211 -17.39 -5.56 9.33
C GLY A 211 -17.25 -4.63 8.13
N VAL A 212 -16.60 -3.50 8.37
CA VAL A 212 -16.29 -2.49 7.34
C VAL A 212 -14.79 -2.25 7.31
N TYR A 213 -14.21 -2.30 6.12
CA TYR A 213 -12.87 -1.86 5.84
C TYR A 213 -12.92 -0.65 4.89
N ASP A 214 -12.76 0.54 5.46
CA ASP A 214 -12.80 1.77 4.68
C ASP A 214 -11.42 2.16 4.16
N LEU A 215 -11.37 2.50 2.85
CA LEU A 215 -10.16 2.97 2.17
C LEU A 215 -10.34 4.35 1.52
N VAL A 216 -11.46 5.01 1.79
CA VAL A 216 -11.82 6.29 1.17
C VAL A 216 -11.81 7.43 2.19
N GLY A 217 -12.43 7.22 3.36
CA GLY A 217 -12.57 8.25 4.39
C GLY A 217 -13.73 9.23 4.15
N GLY A 218 -13.75 10.33 4.90
CA GLY A 218 -14.72 11.40 4.76
C GLY A 218 -16.17 10.96 4.93
N ASP A 219 -17.05 11.42 4.03
CA ASP A 219 -18.49 11.07 4.04
C ASP A 219 -18.71 9.57 3.83
N VAL A 220 -17.90 8.94 2.97
CA VAL A 220 -18.01 7.50 2.72
C VAL A 220 -17.79 6.69 3.98
N LEU A 221 -16.81 7.05 4.82
CA LEU A 221 -16.58 6.39 6.11
C LEU A 221 -17.78 6.57 7.05
N ARG A 222 -18.38 7.77 7.11
CA ARG A 222 -19.56 8.04 7.93
C ARG A 222 -20.75 7.21 7.48
N GLU A 223 -21.03 7.19 6.18
CA GLU A 223 -22.11 6.39 5.61
C GLU A 223 -21.89 4.88 5.79
N ALA A 224 -20.64 4.41 5.61
CA ALA A 224 -20.29 3.00 5.81
C ALA A 224 -20.47 2.56 7.27
N ALA A 225 -20.19 3.45 8.21
CA ALA A 225 -20.40 3.20 9.61
C ALA A 225 -21.85 2.78 9.92
N ASP A 226 -22.86 3.35 9.25
CA ASP A 226 -24.27 3.04 9.47
C ASP A 226 -24.71 1.67 8.88
N LEU A 227 -23.80 0.96 8.24
CA LEU A 227 -24.06 -0.37 7.70
C LEU A 227 -23.57 -1.50 8.61
N VAL A 228 -22.74 -1.22 9.62
CA VAL A 228 -22.22 -2.22 10.56
C VAL A 228 -22.78 -1.94 11.96
N ALA A 229 -23.37 -2.97 12.58
CA ALA A 229 -23.98 -2.84 13.92
C ALA A 229 -22.91 -2.74 15.02
N ASP A 230 -21.89 -3.61 14.96
CA ASP A 230 -20.75 -3.58 15.90
C ASP A 230 -19.68 -2.62 15.37
N ARG A 231 -19.63 -1.41 15.92
CA ARG A 231 -18.66 -0.38 15.52
C ARG A 231 -17.19 -0.77 15.77
N THR A 232 -16.91 -1.74 16.63
CA THR A 232 -15.55 -2.27 16.82
C THR A 232 -15.05 -3.01 15.58
N LYS A 233 -15.94 -3.36 14.66
CA LYS A 233 -15.67 -3.96 13.35
C LYS A 233 -15.65 -2.93 12.21
N LEU A 234 -15.59 -1.64 12.52
CA LEU A 234 -15.34 -0.55 11.59
C LEU A 234 -13.86 -0.16 11.64
N ILE A 235 -13.12 -0.38 10.56
CA ILE A 235 -11.73 0.07 10.46
C ILE A 235 -11.52 0.91 9.21
N THR A 236 -10.55 1.84 9.26
CA THR A 236 -10.16 2.66 8.12
C THR A 236 -8.65 2.72 7.91
N ALA A 237 -8.23 2.73 6.64
CA ALA A 237 -6.91 3.18 6.20
C ALA A 237 -7.01 4.47 5.35
N GLY A 238 -8.23 4.92 5.03
CA GLY A 238 -8.51 6.10 4.23
C GLY A 238 -8.61 7.41 5.02
N ALA A 239 -8.80 7.32 6.36
CA ALA A 239 -9.00 8.47 7.23
C ALA A 239 -7.99 8.50 8.40
N PRO A 240 -7.83 9.65 9.09
CA PRO A 240 -7.09 9.73 10.35
C PRO A 240 -7.82 8.97 11.49
N ALA A 241 -7.09 8.68 12.59
CA ALA A 241 -7.60 7.84 13.68
C ALA A 241 -8.81 8.47 14.39
N ASP A 242 -8.75 9.75 14.70
CA ASP A 242 -9.81 10.52 15.36
C ASP A 242 -11.14 10.47 14.61
N ALA A 243 -11.11 10.49 13.27
CA ALA A 243 -12.30 10.37 12.45
C ALA A 243 -12.99 9.00 12.57
N ALA A 244 -12.21 7.91 12.71
CA ALA A 244 -12.76 6.58 12.93
C ALA A 244 -13.25 6.40 14.38
N GLU A 245 -12.47 6.86 15.35
CA GLU A 245 -12.80 6.81 16.79
C GLU A 245 -14.10 7.55 17.11
N ALA A 246 -14.32 8.72 16.50
CA ALA A 246 -15.58 9.47 16.63
C ALA A 246 -16.82 8.68 16.17
N LEU A 247 -16.63 7.65 15.34
CA LEU A 247 -17.67 6.74 14.86
C LEU A 247 -17.70 5.41 15.63
N GLY A 248 -16.88 5.26 16.67
CA GLY A 248 -16.72 4.03 17.43
C GLY A 248 -15.86 2.96 16.76
N GLY A 249 -15.20 3.30 15.67
CA GLY A 249 -14.29 2.45 14.93
C GLY A 249 -12.82 2.71 15.27
N ALA A 250 -11.91 2.19 14.44
CA ALA A 250 -10.48 2.34 14.63
C ALA A 250 -9.75 2.53 13.30
N ARG A 251 -8.52 3.01 13.37
CA ARG A 251 -7.59 2.94 12.24
C ARG A 251 -6.99 1.54 12.14
N VAL A 252 -6.59 1.14 10.93
CA VAL A 252 -5.81 -0.07 10.72
C VAL A 252 -4.49 0.02 11.50
N LEU A 253 -4.26 -0.94 12.38
CA LEU A 253 -3.04 -1.10 13.14
C LEU A 253 -2.01 -1.84 12.28
N ARG A 254 -0.94 -1.14 11.91
CA ARG A 254 0.13 -1.69 11.07
C ARG A 254 1.21 -2.31 11.93
N ALA A 255 1.42 -3.62 11.80
CA ALA A 255 2.50 -4.33 12.51
C ALA A 255 3.89 -3.81 12.10
N ARG A 256 4.08 -3.47 10.81
CA ARG A 256 5.35 -2.97 10.27
C ARG A 256 6.53 -3.84 10.67
N ASP A 257 6.44 -5.12 10.36
CA ASP A 257 7.50 -6.08 10.60
C ASP A 257 7.72 -7.01 9.40
N ALA A 258 8.87 -7.67 9.38
CA ALA A 258 9.23 -8.59 8.32
C ALA A 258 8.34 -9.87 8.29
N ALA A 259 7.66 -10.21 9.39
CA ALA A 259 6.78 -11.38 9.42
C ALA A 259 5.54 -11.16 8.55
N VAL A 260 4.95 -9.96 8.62
CA VAL A 260 3.84 -9.59 7.73
C VAL A 260 4.27 -9.58 6.27
N LEU A 261 5.48 -9.07 5.97
CA LEU A 261 5.99 -9.08 4.59
C LEU A 261 6.17 -10.51 4.07
N ARG A 262 6.72 -11.41 4.88
CA ARG A 262 6.84 -12.83 4.51
C ARG A 262 5.46 -13.49 4.33
N ALA A 263 4.50 -13.18 5.19
CA ALA A 263 3.15 -13.73 5.09
C ALA A 263 2.45 -13.30 3.78
N VAL A 264 2.50 -12.01 3.41
CA VAL A 264 1.89 -11.55 2.16
C VAL A 264 2.63 -12.07 0.93
N ALA A 265 3.97 -12.21 0.98
CA ALA A 265 4.73 -12.84 -0.08
C ALA A 265 4.34 -14.31 -0.26
N ALA A 266 4.11 -15.05 0.83
CA ALA A 266 3.64 -16.44 0.78
C ALA A 266 2.24 -16.54 0.15
N LEU A 267 1.34 -15.60 0.40
CA LEU A 267 0.02 -15.55 -0.25
C LEU A 267 0.15 -15.35 -1.77
N VAL A 268 1.09 -14.51 -2.22
CA VAL A 268 1.33 -14.31 -3.66
C VAL A 268 1.92 -15.58 -4.29
N VAL A 269 2.96 -16.15 -3.70
CA VAL A 269 3.59 -17.37 -4.20
C VAL A 269 2.62 -18.56 -4.20
N GLY A 270 1.71 -18.62 -3.22
CA GLY A 270 0.64 -19.62 -3.13
C GLY A 270 -0.57 -19.37 -4.03
N GLY A 271 -0.59 -18.26 -4.79
CA GLY A 271 -1.69 -17.92 -5.70
C GLY A 271 -2.97 -17.41 -5.02
N ALA A 272 -2.93 -17.13 -3.71
CA ALA A 272 -4.07 -16.59 -2.96
C ALA A 272 -4.17 -15.05 -3.05
N LEU A 273 -3.10 -14.39 -3.46
CA LEU A 273 -3.02 -12.93 -3.65
C LEU A 273 -2.30 -12.62 -4.96
N ASP A 274 -2.97 -11.89 -5.86
CA ASP A 274 -2.36 -11.20 -6.99
C ASP A 274 -2.27 -9.71 -6.63
N PRO A 275 -1.08 -9.10 -6.55
CA PRO A 275 -0.91 -7.67 -6.30
C PRO A 275 -1.58 -6.80 -7.36
N HIS A 276 -1.88 -7.37 -8.52
CA HIS A 276 -2.53 -6.73 -9.64
C HIS A 276 -1.76 -5.49 -10.13
N VAL A 277 -0.50 -5.70 -10.50
CA VAL A 277 0.34 -4.66 -11.13
C VAL A 277 -0.15 -4.45 -12.55
N THR A 278 -0.70 -3.27 -12.84
CA THR A 278 -1.33 -2.98 -14.14
C THR A 278 -0.48 -2.11 -15.05
N ARG A 279 0.45 -1.37 -14.47
CA ARG A 279 1.38 -0.50 -15.23
C ARG A 279 2.72 -0.40 -14.55
N SER A 280 3.77 -0.26 -15.39
CA SER A 280 5.10 0.15 -14.95
C SER A 280 5.58 1.38 -15.72
N TYR A 281 6.42 2.16 -15.07
CA TYR A 281 7.03 3.38 -15.59
C TYR A 281 8.53 3.38 -15.28
N PRO A 282 9.39 3.89 -16.16
CA PRO A 282 10.80 4.11 -15.80
C PRO A 282 10.90 5.24 -14.76
N LEU A 283 12.02 5.32 -14.03
CA LEU A 283 12.25 6.33 -12.99
C LEU A 283 12.07 7.77 -13.51
N GLU A 284 12.46 8.04 -14.74
CA GLU A 284 12.31 9.32 -15.41
C GLU A 284 10.84 9.76 -15.58
N GLN A 285 9.91 8.79 -15.51
CA GLN A 285 8.47 9.02 -15.63
C GLN A 285 7.74 8.85 -14.29
N ALA A 286 8.45 8.85 -13.16
CA ALA A 286 7.86 8.68 -11.83
C ALA A 286 6.73 9.68 -11.54
N GLY A 287 6.86 10.93 -12.01
CA GLY A 287 5.79 11.92 -11.89
C GLY A 287 4.51 11.58 -12.66
N GLN A 288 4.59 10.84 -13.77
CA GLN A 288 3.40 10.36 -14.47
C GLN A 288 2.72 9.24 -13.68
N ALA A 289 3.50 8.30 -13.16
CA ALA A 289 3.01 7.23 -12.29
C ALA A 289 2.31 7.79 -11.03
N LEU A 290 2.90 8.83 -10.43
CA LEU A 290 2.37 9.47 -9.24
C LEU A 290 1.04 10.18 -9.52
N ARG A 291 0.94 10.93 -10.64
CA ARG A 291 -0.32 11.60 -11.06
C ARG A 291 -1.45 10.60 -11.29
N GLU A 292 -1.20 9.46 -11.90
CA GLU A 292 -2.24 8.45 -12.13
C GLU A 292 -2.86 7.94 -10.82
N VAL A 293 -2.04 7.84 -9.76
CA VAL A 293 -2.50 7.47 -8.42
C VAL A 293 -3.19 8.65 -7.72
N GLU A 294 -2.68 9.87 -7.86
CA GLU A 294 -3.24 11.10 -7.29
C GLU A 294 -4.64 11.39 -7.85
N ASP A 295 -4.83 11.22 -9.16
CA ASP A 295 -6.12 11.41 -9.86
C ASP A 295 -7.16 10.30 -9.55
N GLY A 296 -6.78 9.25 -8.81
CA GLY A 296 -7.66 8.15 -8.44
C GLY A 296 -8.00 7.17 -9.58
N HIS A 297 -7.34 7.28 -10.73
CA HIS A 297 -7.60 6.45 -11.90
C HIS A 297 -6.89 5.09 -11.86
N ALA A 298 -5.95 4.89 -10.96
CA ALA A 298 -5.23 3.64 -10.83
C ALA A 298 -6.19 2.46 -10.57
N ARG A 299 -5.98 1.35 -11.29
CA ARG A 299 -6.63 0.06 -11.06
C ARG A 299 -5.56 -0.90 -10.54
N GLY A 300 -5.70 -1.37 -9.29
CA GLY A 300 -4.64 -2.16 -8.67
C GLY A 300 -3.39 -1.35 -8.37
N LYS A 301 -2.21 -1.85 -8.74
CA LYS A 301 -0.91 -1.26 -8.42
C LYS A 301 -0.17 -0.74 -9.65
N ILE A 302 0.59 0.32 -9.44
CA ILE A 302 1.54 0.92 -10.38
C ILE A 302 2.93 0.79 -9.80
N VAL A 303 3.92 0.53 -10.64
CA VAL A 303 5.32 0.32 -10.27
C VAL A 303 6.23 1.26 -11.06
N ILE A 304 7.29 1.73 -10.44
CA ILE A 304 8.42 2.38 -11.09
C ILE A 304 9.53 1.35 -11.19
N GLU A 305 9.96 1.03 -12.41
CA GLU A 305 11.11 0.17 -12.67
C GLU A 305 12.39 1.02 -12.70
N ILE A 306 13.44 0.55 -12.00
CA ILE A 306 14.66 1.30 -11.74
C ILE A 306 15.86 0.40 -12.09
N GLY A 307 16.84 0.96 -12.79
CA GLY A 307 18.09 0.25 -13.09
C GLY A 307 17.98 -0.88 -14.12
N ALA A 308 16.89 -0.98 -14.88
CA ALA A 308 16.76 -1.89 -16.01
C ALA A 308 17.19 -1.22 -17.32
N THR A 309 18.39 -0.64 -17.36
CA THR A 309 19.07 -0.44 -18.66
C THR A 309 19.99 -1.62 -18.88
N ALA A 310 19.62 -2.41 -19.89
CA ALA A 310 20.40 -3.51 -20.42
C ALA A 310 21.81 -3.08 -20.81
#